data_d8d384799b00fc3b332ebb04c26b10f8
#
_entry.id   d8d384799b00fc3b332ebb04c26b10f8
#
_cell.length_a   1.000
_cell.length_b   1.000
_cell.length_c   1.000
_cell.angle_alpha   90.00
_cell.angle_beta   90.00
_cell.angle_gamma   90.00
#
_symmetry.space_group_name_H-M   'P 1'
#
loop_
_entity.id
_entity.type
_entity.pdbx_description
1 polymer ?
#
loop_
_entity_poly.entity_id
_entity_poly.type
_entity_poly.pdbx_seq_one_letter_code
_entity_poly.pdbx_strand_id
1 'polypeptide(L)'
;MNPQTRSRRILLVIGALALVLLLGPWAWRSWEESHLTQGKVMVFEHGSAKSSLDLALCLMKHEPGGLALGILSENHFTDPARGLVVEIAAKGAQRDVTAWLPQGATLQPGEAAQLNACLTGLQGTPQPRSS
;
A
#
# COMPACT_ATOMS: atom_id res chain seq x y z
N MET A 1 -39.58 35.10 -12.97
CA MET A 1 -38.35 34.70 -12.26
C MET A 1 -37.38 35.87 -12.16
N ASN A 2 -36.87 36.11 -10.98
CA ASN A 2 -35.92 37.17 -10.74
C ASN A 2 -34.55 36.77 -11.36
N PRO A 3 -33.93 37.61 -12.26
CA PRO A 3 -32.64 37.30 -12.85
C PRO A 3 -31.54 37.03 -11.82
N GLN A 4 -31.59 37.66 -10.67
CA GLN A 4 -30.60 37.44 -9.61
C GLN A 4 -30.67 36.04 -9.02
N THR A 5 -31.84 35.46 -8.88
CA THR A 5 -32.05 34.12 -8.36
C THR A 5 -31.49 33.09 -9.36
N ARG A 6 -31.70 33.33 -10.63
CA ARG A 6 -31.20 32.46 -11.70
C ARG A 6 -29.65 32.49 -11.75
N SER A 7 -29.06 33.66 -11.60
CA SER A 7 -27.61 33.83 -11.59
C SER A 7 -26.96 33.13 -10.39
N ARG A 8 -27.58 33.22 -9.21
CA ARG A 8 -27.09 32.54 -8.00
C ARG A 8 -27.11 31.00 -8.16
N ARG A 9 -28.17 30.45 -8.74
CA ARG A 9 -28.28 29.02 -8.98
C ARG A 9 -27.20 28.54 -9.94
N ILE A 10 -26.93 29.27 -11.00
CA ILE A 10 -25.86 28.96 -11.96
C ILE A 10 -24.51 28.99 -11.28
N LEU A 11 -24.22 29.99 -10.47
CA LEU A 11 -22.97 30.09 -9.71
C LEU A 11 -22.77 28.94 -8.73
N LEU A 12 -23.84 28.52 -8.04
CA LEU A 12 -23.78 27.38 -7.13
C LEU A 12 -23.51 26.07 -7.84
N VAL A 13 -24.13 25.86 -9.00
CA VAL A 13 -23.89 24.67 -9.83
C VAL A 13 -22.46 24.62 -10.35
N ILE A 14 -21.94 25.74 -10.84
CA ILE A 14 -20.57 25.83 -11.33
C ILE A 14 -19.58 25.59 -10.17
N GLY A 15 -19.82 26.18 -9.02
CA GLY A 15 -19.00 25.96 -7.84
C GLY A 15 -18.98 24.50 -7.39
N ALA A 16 -20.14 23.85 -7.37
CA ALA A 16 -20.25 22.44 -7.02
C ALA A 16 -19.51 21.54 -8.03
N LEU A 17 -19.65 21.82 -9.33
CA LEU A 17 -18.93 21.10 -10.37
C LEU A 17 -17.41 21.28 -10.26
N ALA A 18 -16.95 22.49 -9.98
CA ALA A 18 -15.53 22.77 -9.79
C ALA A 18 -14.96 22.00 -8.60
N LEU A 19 -15.71 21.95 -7.49
CA LEU A 19 -15.32 21.17 -6.31
C LEU A 19 -15.22 19.68 -6.62
N VAL A 20 -16.17 19.12 -7.33
CA VAL A 20 -16.15 17.71 -7.73
C VAL A 20 -14.95 17.42 -8.62
N LEU A 21 -14.64 18.31 -9.57
CA LEU A 21 -13.49 18.14 -10.46
C LEU A 21 -12.16 18.24 -9.74
N LEU A 22 -12.07 19.09 -8.70
CA LEU A 22 -10.83 19.28 -7.94
C LEU A 22 -10.63 18.18 -6.89
N LEU A 23 -11.69 17.77 -6.20
CA LEU A 23 -11.62 16.82 -5.09
C LEU A 23 -11.92 15.38 -5.51
N GLY A 24 -12.61 15.18 -6.62
CA GLY A 24 -13.01 13.86 -7.09
C GLY A 24 -11.86 12.87 -7.25
N PRO A 25 -10.75 13.23 -7.96
CA PRO A 25 -9.63 12.31 -8.10
C PRO A 25 -8.96 11.95 -6.77
N TRP A 26 -8.86 12.92 -5.87
CA TRP A 26 -8.29 12.68 -4.56
C TRP A 26 -9.19 11.78 -3.70
N ALA A 27 -10.47 12.04 -3.69
CA ALA A 27 -11.45 11.22 -2.97
C ALA A 27 -11.49 9.80 -3.52
N TRP A 28 -11.40 9.63 -4.84
CA TRP A 28 -11.35 8.34 -5.50
C TRP A 28 -10.12 7.55 -5.07
N ARG A 29 -8.94 8.17 -5.07
CA ARG A 29 -7.70 7.53 -4.62
C ARG A 29 -7.76 7.10 -3.16
N SER A 30 -8.24 7.98 -2.28
CA SER A 30 -8.41 7.65 -0.86
C SER A 30 -9.35 6.48 -0.68
N TRP A 31 -10.43 6.44 -1.45
CA TRP A 31 -11.41 5.37 -1.39
C TRP A 31 -10.80 4.03 -1.86
N GLU A 32 -10.05 4.04 -2.95
CA GLU A 32 -9.37 2.84 -3.44
C GLU A 32 -8.37 2.30 -2.43
N GLU A 33 -7.55 3.16 -1.86
CA GLU A 33 -6.57 2.76 -0.84
C GLU A 33 -7.27 2.16 0.38
N SER A 34 -8.34 2.78 0.85
CA SER A 34 -9.13 2.25 1.96
C SER A 34 -9.75 0.90 1.62
N HIS A 35 -10.15 0.72 0.36
CA HIS A 35 -10.81 -0.50 -0.08
C HIS A 35 -9.85 -1.69 -0.13
N LEU A 36 -8.56 -1.46 -0.40
CA LEU A 36 -7.55 -2.51 -0.45
C LEU A 36 -7.41 -3.26 0.88
N THR A 37 -7.56 -2.54 1.98
CA THR A 37 -7.42 -3.11 3.33
C THR A 37 -8.75 -3.36 4.03
N GLN A 38 -9.87 -3.06 3.37
CA GLN A 38 -11.19 -3.23 3.94
C GLN A 38 -11.46 -4.71 4.25
N GLY A 39 -11.91 -4.99 5.47
CA GLY A 39 -12.17 -6.36 5.92
C GLY A 39 -10.92 -7.17 6.20
N LYS A 40 -9.75 -6.53 6.18
CA LYS A 40 -8.47 -7.18 6.44
C LYS A 40 -7.88 -6.73 7.77
N VAL A 41 -7.02 -7.57 8.32
CA VAL A 41 -6.35 -7.32 9.59
C VAL A 41 -4.86 -7.16 9.33
N MET A 42 -4.24 -6.19 9.99
CA MET A 42 -2.80 -6.00 9.94
C MET A 42 -2.13 -7.17 10.67
N VAL A 43 -1.32 -7.91 9.94
CA VAL A 43 -0.63 -9.10 10.48
C VAL A 43 0.88 -8.90 10.59
N PHE A 44 1.39 -7.80 10.04
CA PHE A 44 2.81 -7.48 10.07
C PHE A 44 2.99 -5.97 9.96
N GLU A 45 3.86 -5.41 10.79
CA GLU A 45 4.27 -4.01 10.71
C GLU A 45 5.69 -3.89 11.22
N HIS A 46 6.57 -3.37 10.39
CA HIS A 46 7.97 -3.18 10.78
C HIS A 46 8.62 -2.09 9.93
N GLY A 47 9.53 -1.35 10.54
CA GLY A 47 10.30 -0.34 9.85
C GLY A 47 11.56 -0.92 9.22
N SER A 48 12.07 -0.24 8.19
CA SER A 48 13.31 -0.59 7.53
C SER A 48 14.04 0.67 7.09
N ALA A 49 15.36 0.65 7.16
CA ALA A 49 16.21 1.72 6.65
C ALA A 49 16.47 1.59 5.15
N LYS A 50 16.04 0.52 4.51
CA LYS A 50 16.23 0.29 3.08
C LYS A 50 15.35 1.20 2.24
N SER A 51 15.75 1.46 1.00
CA SER A 51 14.96 2.21 0.05
C SER A 51 13.71 1.42 -0.37
N SER A 52 12.70 2.15 -0.84
CA SER A 52 11.47 1.51 -1.35
C SER A 52 11.76 0.56 -2.51
N LEU A 53 12.72 0.88 -3.37
CA LEU A 53 13.09 0.03 -4.49
C LEU A 53 13.73 -1.28 -4.00
N ASP A 54 14.65 -1.20 -3.06
CA ASP A 54 15.31 -2.39 -2.51
C ASP A 54 14.30 -3.30 -1.82
N LEU A 55 13.38 -2.71 -1.05
CA LEU A 55 12.30 -3.47 -0.41
C LEU A 55 11.40 -4.13 -1.45
N ALA A 56 11.00 -3.39 -2.47
CA ALA A 56 10.13 -3.91 -3.52
C ALA A 56 10.78 -5.07 -4.27
N LEU A 57 12.03 -4.93 -4.66
CA LEU A 57 12.77 -5.98 -5.36
C LEU A 57 12.91 -7.25 -4.52
N CYS A 58 13.17 -7.09 -3.23
CA CYS A 58 13.28 -8.23 -2.31
C CYS A 58 11.93 -8.91 -2.10
N LEU A 59 10.88 -8.12 -1.86
CA LEU A 59 9.54 -8.63 -1.59
C LEU A 59 8.89 -9.29 -2.80
N MET A 60 9.27 -8.88 -4.01
CA MET A 60 8.72 -9.43 -5.24
C MET A 60 9.41 -10.73 -5.69
N LYS A 61 10.44 -11.19 -5.01
CA LYS A 61 11.02 -12.48 -5.30
C LYS A 61 10.05 -13.58 -4.93
N HIS A 62 9.76 -14.44 -5.89
CA HIS A 62 8.89 -15.60 -5.67
C HIS A 62 9.74 -16.78 -5.22
N GLU A 63 9.62 -17.11 -3.94
CA GLU A 63 10.33 -18.25 -3.36
C GLU A 63 9.33 -19.34 -2.96
N PRO A 64 9.69 -20.62 -3.05
CA PRO A 64 8.81 -21.70 -2.61
C PRO A 64 8.42 -21.53 -1.15
N GLY A 65 7.11 -21.50 -0.89
CA GLY A 65 6.58 -21.29 0.46
C GLY A 65 6.66 -19.86 0.98
N GLY A 66 7.21 -18.93 0.18
CA GLY A 66 7.31 -17.51 0.52
C GLY A 66 6.23 -16.67 -0.12
N LEU A 67 6.56 -15.38 -0.31
CA LEU A 67 5.65 -14.42 -0.90
C LEU A 67 5.53 -14.61 -2.41
N ALA A 68 4.32 -14.42 -2.92
CA ALA A 68 4.03 -14.44 -4.36
C ALA A 68 3.33 -13.14 -4.73
N LEU A 69 4.00 -12.02 -4.51
CA LEU A 69 3.43 -10.68 -4.67
C LEU A 69 3.54 -10.19 -6.11
N GLY A 70 2.49 -9.52 -6.56
CA GLY A 70 2.49 -8.73 -7.77
C GLY A 70 2.33 -7.26 -7.47
N ILE A 71 2.72 -6.40 -8.39
CA ILE A 71 2.59 -4.94 -8.24
C ILE A 71 1.14 -4.55 -8.46
N LEU A 72 0.57 -3.84 -7.47
CA LEU A 72 -0.75 -3.25 -7.57
C LEU A 72 -0.64 -1.75 -7.86
N SER A 73 0.24 -1.07 -7.17
CA SER A 73 0.58 0.34 -7.39
C SER A 73 2.01 0.57 -6.92
N GLU A 74 2.47 1.82 -6.98
CA GLU A 74 3.85 2.18 -6.63
C GLU A 74 4.30 1.64 -5.26
N ASN A 75 3.39 1.67 -4.27
CA ASN A 75 3.70 1.30 -2.90
C ASN A 75 2.87 0.13 -2.38
N HIS A 76 2.09 -0.51 -3.23
CA HIS A 76 1.21 -1.60 -2.85
C HIS A 76 1.48 -2.84 -3.69
N PHE A 77 1.57 -3.96 -3.00
CA PHE A 77 1.78 -5.28 -3.60
C PHE A 77 0.70 -6.22 -3.11
N THR A 78 0.29 -7.15 -3.93
CA THR A 78 -0.78 -8.07 -3.57
C THR A 78 -0.53 -9.48 -4.04
N ASP A 79 -1.01 -10.44 -3.26
CA ASP A 79 -1.17 -11.84 -3.65
C ASP A 79 -2.67 -12.15 -3.58
N PRO A 80 -3.38 -12.09 -4.70
CA PRO A 80 -4.84 -12.29 -4.70
C PRO A 80 -5.25 -13.68 -4.21
N ALA A 81 -4.43 -14.69 -4.42
CA ALA A 81 -4.73 -16.06 -3.98
C ALA A 81 -4.78 -16.17 -2.46
N ARG A 82 -3.97 -15.38 -1.77
CA ARG A 82 -3.93 -15.32 -0.31
C ARG A 82 -4.78 -14.19 0.26
N GLY A 83 -5.22 -13.25 -0.56
CA GLY A 83 -5.83 -12.01 -0.10
C GLY A 83 -4.84 -11.12 0.63
N LEU A 84 -3.55 -11.30 0.42
CA LEU A 84 -2.48 -10.55 1.07
C LEU A 84 -2.24 -9.22 0.37
N VAL A 85 -2.13 -8.16 1.16
CA VAL A 85 -1.73 -6.82 0.69
C VAL A 85 -0.52 -6.38 1.51
N VAL A 86 0.52 -5.93 0.83
CA VAL A 86 1.72 -5.38 1.46
C VAL A 86 1.89 -3.93 1.00
N GLU A 87 2.09 -3.04 1.95
CA GLU A 87 2.28 -1.62 1.69
C GLU A 87 3.64 -1.17 2.20
N ILE A 88 4.32 -0.35 1.40
CA ILE A 88 5.57 0.30 1.78
C ILE A 88 5.27 1.80 1.90
N ALA A 89 5.36 2.35 3.10
CA ALA A 89 5.09 3.75 3.37
C ALA A 89 6.37 4.48 3.78
N ALA A 90 6.58 5.67 3.24
CA ALA A 90 7.69 6.52 3.64
C ALA A 90 7.39 7.14 5.01
N LYS A 91 8.36 7.06 5.93
CA LYS A 91 8.23 7.60 7.27
C LYS A 91 9.56 8.24 7.68
N GLY A 92 9.76 9.49 7.27
CA GLY A 92 11.05 10.16 7.43
C GLY A 92 12.14 9.48 6.62
N ALA A 93 13.26 9.15 7.26
CA ALA A 93 14.37 8.46 6.61
C ALA A 93 14.15 6.95 6.50
N GLN A 94 13.09 6.44 7.10
CA GLN A 94 12.76 5.01 7.11
C GLN A 94 11.56 4.72 6.23
N ARG A 95 11.32 3.44 6.00
CA ARG A 95 10.12 2.93 5.35
C ARG A 95 9.42 1.97 6.28
N ASP A 96 8.11 2.08 6.40
CA ASP A 96 7.30 1.12 7.13
C ASP A 96 6.69 0.13 6.15
N VAL A 97 6.87 -1.14 6.43
CA VAL A 97 6.27 -2.23 5.66
C VAL A 97 5.14 -2.82 6.50
N THR A 98 3.95 -2.81 5.93
CA THR A 98 2.74 -3.32 6.58
C THR A 98 2.15 -4.41 5.71
N ALA A 99 1.71 -5.49 6.32
CA ALA A 99 1.03 -6.58 5.62
C ALA A 99 -0.34 -6.81 6.22
N TRP A 100 -1.32 -7.06 5.34
CA TRP A 100 -2.73 -7.22 5.68
C TRP A 100 -3.23 -8.54 5.10
N LEU A 101 -3.99 -9.29 5.88
CA LEU A 101 -4.66 -10.52 5.45
C LEU A 101 -6.13 -10.48 5.82
N PRO A 102 -6.98 -11.28 5.14
CA PRO A 102 -8.37 -11.43 5.56
C PRO A 102 -8.45 -11.87 7.01
N GLN A 103 -9.52 -11.47 7.69
CA GLN A 103 -9.75 -11.84 9.08
C GLN A 103 -9.73 -13.36 9.23
N GLY A 104 -8.96 -13.85 10.20
CA GLY A 104 -8.79 -15.28 10.44
C GLY A 104 -7.63 -15.93 9.69
N ALA A 105 -7.05 -15.25 8.70
CA ALA A 105 -5.88 -15.73 8.00
C ALA A 105 -4.60 -15.30 8.73
N THR A 106 -3.54 -16.09 8.61
CA THR A 106 -2.24 -15.78 9.21
C THR A 106 -1.13 -15.90 8.17
N LEU A 107 -0.03 -15.21 8.42
CA LEU A 107 1.17 -15.35 7.59
C LEU A 107 1.74 -16.77 7.74
N GLN A 108 2.10 -17.37 6.61
CA GLN A 108 2.83 -18.62 6.62
C GLN A 108 4.28 -18.38 7.08
N PRO A 109 4.95 -19.39 7.66
CA PRO A 109 6.34 -19.20 8.14
C PRO A 109 7.28 -18.68 7.07
N GLY A 110 7.17 -19.17 5.83
CA GLY A 110 7.99 -18.70 4.71
C GLY A 110 7.70 -17.25 4.33
N GLU A 111 6.44 -16.82 4.38
CA GLU A 111 6.04 -15.43 4.12
C GLU A 111 6.62 -14.50 5.17
N ALA A 112 6.47 -14.84 6.45
CA ALA A 112 7.01 -14.06 7.56
C ALA A 112 8.52 -13.99 7.51
N ALA A 113 9.19 -15.10 7.23
CA ALA A 113 10.65 -15.15 7.12
C ALA A 113 11.16 -14.25 6.00
N GLN A 114 10.50 -14.26 4.85
CA GLN A 114 10.89 -13.42 3.72
C GLN A 114 10.69 -11.94 4.03
N LEU A 115 9.58 -11.57 4.66
CA LEU A 115 9.34 -10.19 5.10
C LEU A 115 10.43 -9.72 6.05
N ASN A 116 10.73 -10.49 7.07
CA ASN A 116 11.78 -10.15 8.03
C ASN A 116 13.16 -10.04 7.38
N ALA A 117 13.51 -11.00 6.53
CA ALA A 117 14.80 -10.99 5.86
C ALA A 117 14.95 -9.78 4.93
N CYS A 118 13.91 -9.41 4.21
CA CYS A 118 13.92 -8.25 3.33
C CYS A 118 14.11 -6.95 4.11
N LEU A 119 13.48 -6.82 5.25
CA LEU A 119 13.53 -5.60 6.05
C LEU A 119 14.85 -5.43 6.80
N THR A 120 15.42 -6.52 7.29
CA THR A 120 16.64 -6.47 8.11
C THR A 120 17.92 -6.38 7.29
N GLY A 121 17.83 -6.59 5.98
CA GLY A 121 19.01 -6.56 5.13
C GLY A 121 19.88 -7.80 5.15
N LEU A 122 19.56 -8.76 5.96
CA LEU A 122 20.34 -10.00 6.06
C LEU A 122 20.38 -10.76 4.73
N GLN A 123 19.31 -10.70 3.98
CA GLN A 123 19.16 -11.40 2.74
C GLN A 123 19.92 -10.72 1.58
N GLY A 124 20.08 -9.42 1.63
CA GLY A 124 20.80 -8.68 0.60
C GLY A 124 22.28 -8.52 0.86
N THR A 125 22.76 -8.88 2.04
CA THR A 125 24.16 -8.74 2.41
C THR A 125 24.88 -10.03 2.12
N PRO A 126 25.89 -9.97 1.30
CA PRO A 126 26.75 -11.12 1.19
C PRO A 126 27.41 -11.28 2.51
N GLN A 127 27.14 -11.29 3.42
CA GLN A 127 27.48 -11.11 4.59
C GLN A 127 28.41 -11.59 5.10
N PRO A 128 28.85 -11.18 5.17
CA PRO A 128 29.67 -11.52 5.41
C PRO A 128 29.95 -12.32 6.06
N ARG A 129 29.94 -12.43 5.71
CA ARG A 129 30.04 -12.89 6.00
C ARG A 129 30.50 -13.09 6.74
N SER A 130 30.56 -13.01 7.01
CA SER A 130 30.91 -13.11 7.57
C SER A 130 31.26 -13.39 8.12
N SER A 131 31.45 -13.19 8.17
CA SER A 131 31.92 -13.45 8.45
C SER A 131 32.25 -13.76 8.68
#